data_7ea550c22a588daa46ebf89807c9aa64
#
_entry.id   7ea550c22a588daa46ebf89807c9aa64
#
_cell.length_a   1.000
_cell.length_b   1.000
_cell.length_c   1.000
_cell.angle_alpha   90.00
_cell.angle_beta   90.00
_cell.angle_gamma   90.00
#
_symmetry.space_group_name_H-M   'P 1'
#
loop_
_entity.id
_entity.type
_entity.pdbx_description
1 polymer ?
#
loop_
_entity_poly.entity_id
_entity_poly.type
_entity_poly.pdbx_seq_one_letter_code
_entity_poly.pdbx_strand_id
1 'polypeptide(L)'
;GDSEVDCAGECGGSAEEDGCGVCNGDGLSCFTPDLLDYTVSSLSAYYFVESISFDGQVPSENDWIGAFNGDVCVGARKLDFDECVNGVCDIPLMGNDGVTPGTELYLNEGDIPSFKYYRSFTGTYYDINEISDSIAWNAQGTEYLDYMNKQRLEAERNFEMFYQSMLLDFGWI
;
A
#
# COMPACT_ATOMS: atom_id res chain seq x y z
N GLY A 1 26.78 -36.52 -12.21
CA GLY A 1 25.83 -35.58 -12.74
C GLY A 1 25.83 -34.35 -11.84
N ASP A 2 26.21 -33.20 -12.40
CA ASP A 2 26.17 -31.92 -11.69
C ASP A 2 24.70 -31.50 -11.63
N SER A 3 24.04 -31.84 -10.52
CA SER A 3 22.71 -31.27 -10.23
C SER A 3 22.94 -29.82 -9.82
N GLU A 4 22.40 -28.88 -10.61
CA GLU A 4 22.39 -27.46 -10.19
C GLU A 4 21.64 -27.32 -8.86
N VAL A 5 22.10 -26.39 -8.05
CA VAL A 5 21.47 -26.06 -6.78
C VAL A 5 20.38 -25.03 -7.08
N ASP A 6 19.14 -25.30 -6.65
CA ASP A 6 18.04 -24.38 -6.81
C ASP A 6 18.14 -23.18 -5.84
N CYS A 7 17.22 -22.20 -5.95
CA CYS A 7 17.24 -21.01 -5.09
C CYS A 7 17.01 -21.32 -3.59
N ALA A 8 16.46 -22.48 -3.25
CA ALA A 8 16.31 -22.96 -1.87
C ALA A 8 17.55 -23.68 -1.34
N GLY A 9 18.58 -23.85 -2.19
CA GLY A 9 19.84 -24.53 -1.83
C GLY A 9 19.82 -26.05 -1.97
N GLU A 10 18.81 -26.63 -2.65
CA GLU A 10 18.68 -28.06 -2.85
C GLU A 10 19.30 -28.49 -4.19
N CYS A 11 20.17 -29.53 -4.16
CA CYS A 11 20.76 -30.10 -5.37
C CYS A 11 19.70 -30.85 -6.20
N GLY A 12 19.44 -30.37 -7.42
CA GLY A 12 18.40 -30.93 -8.30
C GLY A 12 16.98 -30.63 -7.85
N GLY A 13 16.80 -29.65 -6.99
CA GLY A 13 15.51 -29.09 -6.60
C GLY A 13 14.82 -28.35 -7.75
N SER A 14 13.58 -27.93 -7.53
CA SER A 14 12.75 -27.23 -8.50
C SER A 14 12.26 -25.86 -8.04
N ALA A 15 12.85 -25.32 -6.97
CA ALA A 15 12.53 -24.00 -6.49
C ALA A 15 13.06 -22.94 -7.46
N GLU A 16 12.19 -22.02 -7.87
CA GLU A 16 12.51 -20.93 -8.80
C GLU A 16 12.40 -19.58 -8.11
N GLU A 17 13.23 -18.62 -8.50
CA GLU A 17 13.07 -17.23 -8.09
C GLU A 17 11.92 -16.60 -8.88
N ASP A 18 11.07 -15.83 -8.17
CA ASP A 18 10.05 -15.00 -8.81
C ASP A 18 10.67 -13.77 -9.50
N GLY A 19 9.83 -12.93 -10.13
CA GLY A 19 10.27 -11.69 -10.78
C GLY A 19 10.94 -10.68 -9.84
N CYS A 20 10.82 -10.86 -8.53
CA CYS A 20 11.41 -10.03 -7.49
C CYS A 20 12.70 -10.62 -6.90
N GLY A 21 13.15 -11.80 -7.37
CA GLY A 21 14.31 -12.49 -6.84
C GLY A 21 14.06 -13.26 -5.55
N VAL A 22 12.79 -13.50 -5.21
CA VAL A 22 12.39 -14.28 -4.02
C VAL A 22 12.18 -15.75 -4.41
N CYS A 23 12.89 -16.63 -3.73
CA CYS A 23 12.77 -18.06 -3.97
C CYS A 23 11.37 -18.58 -3.61
N ASN A 24 10.67 -19.20 -4.57
CA ASN A 24 9.27 -19.60 -4.49
C ASN A 24 8.31 -18.43 -4.13
N GLY A 25 8.68 -17.20 -4.47
CA GLY A 25 7.86 -16.02 -4.25
C GLY A 25 6.64 -15.96 -5.17
N ASP A 26 5.71 -15.07 -4.86
CA ASP A 26 4.48 -14.83 -5.62
C ASP A 26 4.58 -13.66 -6.62
N GLY A 27 5.75 -13.01 -6.73
CA GLY A 27 5.99 -11.84 -7.57
C GLY A 27 5.45 -10.53 -6.99
N LEU A 28 4.94 -10.52 -5.78
CA LEU A 28 4.31 -9.34 -5.18
C LEU A 28 5.25 -8.57 -4.24
N SER A 29 6.41 -9.13 -3.89
CA SER A 29 7.33 -8.49 -2.93
C SER A 29 7.94 -7.18 -3.46
N CYS A 30 8.17 -7.06 -4.78
CA CYS A 30 8.64 -5.85 -5.43
C CYS A 30 7.56 -5.14 -6.28
N PHE A 31 6.32 -5.61 -6.23
CA PHE A 31 5.23 -5.00 -6.98
C PHE A 31 4.79 -3.70 -6.31
N THR A 32 4.80 -2.62 -7.09
CA THR A 32 4.18 -1.35 -6.70
C THR A 32 2.94 -1.14 -7.57
N PRO A 33 1.76 -0.93 -6.98
CA PRO A 33 0.55 -0.64 -7.75
C PRO A 33 0.69 0.65 -8.57
N ASP A 34 0.19 0.65 -9.82
CA ASP A 34 0.43 1.72 -10.81
C ASP A 34 0.14 3.15 -10.32
N LEU A 35 -0.92 3.33 -9.49
CA LEU A 35 -1.25 4.65 -8.96
C LEU A 35 -0.41 5.06 -7.74
N LEU A 36 0.42 4.17 -7.20
CA LEU A 36 1.22 4.39 -5.99
C LEU A 36 2.69 4.66 -6.29
N ASP A 37 3.03 4.83 -7.57
CA ASP A 37 4.37 5.27 -7.96
C ASP A 37 4.56 6.75 -7.65
N TYR A 38 5.68 7.11 -7.06
CA TYR A 38 6.00 8.48 -6.71
C TYR A 38 7.50 8.74 -6.73
N THR A 39 7.86 10.02 -6.92
CA THR A 39 9.26 10.47 -6.93
C THR A 39 9.66 10.93 -5.52
N VAL A 40 10.80 10.46 -5.04
CA VAL A 40 11.33 10.92 -3.76
C VAL A 40 11.80 12.38 -3.89
N SER A 41 11.27 13.24 -3.03
CA SER A 41 11.61 14.67 -2.91
C SER A 41 12.55 14.91 -1.72
N SER A 42 13.27 16.04 -1.74
CA SER A 42 14.05 16.47 -0.58
C SER A 42 13.20 17.02 0.57
N LEU A 43 11.92 17.32 0.31
CA LEU A 43 10.94 17.70 1.33
C LEU A 43 10.01 16.51 1.60
N SER A 44 10.02 16.00 2.81
CA SER A 44 9.18 14.86 3.20
C SER A 44 8.65 15.01 4.62
N ALA A 45 7.52 14.43 4.88
CA ALA A 45 6.97 14.19 6.21
C ALA A 45 6.64 12.70 6.37
N TYR A 46 6.45 12.23 7.59
CA TYR A 46 6.05 10.86 7.89
C TYR A 46 4.79 10.87 8.75
N TYR A 47 3.79 10.14 8.31
CA TYR A 47 2.58 9.92 9.08
C TYR A 47 2.61 8.51 9.64
N PHE A 48 2.65 8.41 10.98
CA PHE A 48 2.66 7.16 11.72
C PHE A 48 1.22 6.78 12.07
N VAL A 49 0.77 5.63 11.60
CA VAL A 49 -0.61 5.15 11.79
C VAL A 49 -0.60 3.91 12.67
N GLU A 50 -1.26 3.98 13.84
CA GLU A 50 -1.30 2.87 14.80
C GLU A 50 -2.27 1.75 14.38
N SER A 51 -3.32 2.08 13.61
CA SER A 51 -4.30 1.09 13.17
C SER A 51 -4.79 1.38 11.76
N ILE A 52 -4.64 0.40 10.87
CA ILE A 52 -5.18 0.45 9.52
C ILE A 52 -6.17 -0.71 9.36
N SER A 53 -7.36 -0.45 8.85
CA SER A 53 -8.32 -1.51 8.58
C SER A 53 -9.09 -1.31 7.27
N PHE A 54 -9.53 -2.42 6.70
CA PHE A 54 -10.45 -2.46 5.59
C PHE A 54 -11.73 -3.18 6.02
N ASP A 55 -12.85 -2.43 6.11
CA ASP A 55 -14.15 -2.94 6.56
C ASP A 55 -14.07 -3.66 7.92
N GLY A 56 -13.28 -3.08 8.83
CA GLY A 56 -13.05 -3.62 10.19
C GLY A 56 -12.13 -4.84 10.26
N GLN A 57 -11.50 -5.23 9.16
CA GLN A 57 -10.56 -6.34 9.10
C GLN A 57 -9.12 -5.84 8.99
N VAL A 58 -8.20 -6.61 9.52
CA VAL A 58 -6.76 -6.37 9.37
C VAL A 58 -6.38 -6.51 7.88
N PRO A 59 -5.60 -5.56 7.33
CA PRO A 59 -5.10 -5.65 5.96
C PRO A 59 -4.25 -6.90 5.70
N SER A 60 -4.12 -7.25 4.41
CA SER A 60 -3.11 -8.22 3.97
C SER A 60 -1.74 -7.55 3.89
N GLU A 61 -0.67 -8.30 4.10
CA GLU A 61 0.72 -7.85 3.95
C GLU A 61 1.08 -7.37 2.54
N ASN A 62 0.26 -7.69 1.54
CA ASN A 62 0.42 -7.22 0.17
C ASN A 62 -0.49 -6.03 -0.19
N ASP A 63 -1.31 -5.56 0.74
CA ASP A 63 -2.11 -4.36 0.58
C ASP A 63 -1.24 -3.10 0.76
N TRP A 64 -1.73 -1.96 0.30
CA TRP A 64 -0.98 -0.71 0.34
C TRP A 64 -1.85 0.46 0.80
N ILE A 65 -1.21 1.46 1.39
CA ILE A 65 -1.76 2.80 1.57
C ILE A 65 -0.96 3.78 0.71
N GLY A 66 -1.66 4.57 -0.09
CA GLY A 66 -1.09 5.71 -0.82
C GLY A 66 -1.58 7.03 -0.26
N ALA A 67 -0.68 8.02 -0.20
CA ALA A 67 -0.99 9.42 0.11
C ALA A 67 -1.04 10.23 -1.19
N PHE A 68 -1.99 11.16 -1.28
CA PHE A 68 -2.28 11.90 -2.50
C PHE A 68 -2.44 13.40 -2.24
N ASN A 69 -1.98 14.20 -3.21
CA ASN A 69 -2.39 15.59 -3.38
C ASN A 69 -3.31 15.67 -4.61
N GLY A 70 -4.63 15.74 -4.37
CA GLY A 70 -5.60 15.51 -5.44
C GLY A 70 -5.49 14.11 -6.04
N ASP A 71 -5.16 14.01 -7.34
CA ASP A 71 -4.99 12.74 -8.05
C ASP A 71 -3.52 12.29 -8.14
N VAL A 72 -2.58 13.06 -7.58
CA VAL A 72 -1.14 12.78 -7.66
C VAL A 72 -0.68 12.03 -6.42
N CYS A 73 -0.11 10.85 -6.60
CA CYS A 73 0.51 10.11 -5.51
C CYS A 73 1.77 10.85 -5.04
N VAL A 74 1.84 11.09 -3.74
CA VAL A 74 2.95 11.79 -3.09
C VAL A 74 3.69 10.91 -2.08
N GLY A 75 3.25 9.66 -1.92
CA GLY A 75 3.89 8.69 -1.06
C GLY A 75 3.06 7.43 -0.93
N ALA A 76 3.69 6.32 -0.63
CA ALA A 76 3.01 5.04 -0.46
C ALA A 76 3.75 4.13 0.51
N ARG A 77 3.00 3.24 1.16
CA ARG A 77 3.53 2.22 2.05
C ARG A 77 2.83 0.89 1.81
N LYS A 78 3.60 -0.16 1.58
CA LYS A 78 3.12 -1.54 1.63
C LYS A 78 2.81 -1.90 3.08
N LEU A 79 1.70 -2.56 3.33
CA LEU A 79 1.26 -2.92 4.68
C LEU A 79 1.90 -4.23 5.15
N ASP A 80 3.20 -4.32 5.01
CA ASP A 80 3.99 -5.40 5.57
C ASP A 80 4.18 -5.16 7.07
N PHE A 81 3.46 -5.94 7.89
CA PHE A 81 3.46 -5.76 9.34
C PHE A 81 4.78 -6.15 10.01
N ASP A 82 5.65 -6.90 9.33
CA ASP A 82 7.00 -7.17 9.80
C ASP A 82 7.89 -5.92 9.69
N GLU A 83 7.60 -5.04 8.73
CA GLU A 83 8.27 -3.75 8.57
C GLU A 83 7.63 -2.60 9.38
N CYS A 84 6.35 -2.73 9.77
CA CYS A 84 5.67 -1.77 10.62
C CYS A 84 6.11 -1.97 12.08
N VAL A 85 6.91 -1.05 12.61
CA VAL A 85 7.50 -1.17 13.95
C VAL A 85 6.43 -1.16 15.04
N ASN A 86 6.32 -2.26 15.80
CA ASN A 86 5.31 -2.43 16.87
C ASN A 86 3.85 -2.26 16.40
N GLY A 87 3.56 -2.57 15.14
CA GLY A 87 2.24 -2.42 14.56
C GLY A 87 1.92 -1.00 14.07
N VAL A 88 2.87 -0.07 14.18
CA VAL A 88 2.74 1.30 13.66
C VAL A 88 3.39 1.36 12.29
N CYS A 89 2.61 1.69 11.26
CA CYS A 89 3.10 1.87 9.90
C CYS A 89 3.42 3.33 9.63
N ASP A 90 4.61 3.59 9.09
CA ASP A 90 5.02 4.91 8.63
C ASP A 90 4.64 5.11 7.15
N ILE A 91 3.92 6.15 6.84
CA ILE A 91 3.57 6.53 5.47
C ILE A 91 4.40 7.75 5.11
N PRO A 92 5.32 7.65 4.12
CA PRO A 92 6.06 8.81 3.64
C PRO A 92 5.15 9.70 2.80
N LEU A 93 5.26 11.02 2.97
CA LEU A 93 4.56 12.03 2.18
C LEU A 93 5.57 13.04 1.65
N MET A 94 5.70 13.12 0.34
CA MET A 94 6.65 14.00 -0.34
C MET A 94 6.02 15.35 -0.64
N GLY A 95 6.83 16.40 -0.50
CA GLY A 95 6.45 17.77 -0.84
C GLY A 95 7.08 18.28 -2.14
N ASN A 96 6.54 19.37 -2.65
CA ASN A 96 7.11 20.13 -3.74
C ASN A 96 8.36 20.89 -3.26
N ASP A 97 9.54 20.41 -3.62
CA ASP A 97 10.81 21.04 -3.22
C ASP A 97 11.32 22.08 -4.22
N GLY A 98 10.62 22.26 -5.33
CA GLY A 98 10.92 23.24 -6.37
C GLY A 98 12.15 22.91 -7.23
N VAL A 99 12.80 21.76 -7.00
CA VAL A 99 14.04 21.39 -7.72
C VAL A 99 14.00 19.96 -8.27
N THR A 100 13.26 19.05 -7.67
CA THR A 100 13.15 17.66 -8.12
C THR A 100 12.09 17.55 -9.22
N PRO A 101 12.47 17.19 -10.47
CA PRO A 101 11.50 17.03 -11.55
C PRO A 101 10.43 15.99 -11.20
N GLY A 102 9.16 16.30 -11.50
CA GLY A 102 8.02 15.40 -11.23
C GLY A 102 7.38 15.64 -9.87
N THR A 103 7.88 16.59 -9.06
CA THR A 103 7.29 16.94 -7.75
C THR A 103 6.52 18.27 -7.75
N GLU A 104 6.31 18.89 -8.91
CA GLU A 104 5.68 20.20 -9.05
C GLU A 104 4.25 20.28 -8.52
N LEU A 105 3.56 19.14 -8.51
CA LEU A 105 2.18 19.00 -8.01
C LEU A 105 2.11 18.32 -6.62
N TYR A 106 3.25 18.18 -5.95
CA TYR A 106 3.31 17.57 -4.63
C TYR A 106 2.84 18.54 -3.54
N LEU A 107 2.80 18.06 -2.31
CA LEU A 107 2.28 18.82 -1.17
C LEU A 107 3.11 20.08 -0.90
N ASN A 108 2.42 21.16 -0.57
CA ASN A 108 2.98 22.39 -0.01
C ASN A 108 2.57 22.51 1.47
N GLU A 109 3.25 23.39 2.20
CA GLU A 109 2.90 23.68 3.59
C GLU A 109 1.41 24.02 3.74
N GLY A 110 0.72 23.28 4.59
CA GLY A 110 -0.70 23.48 4.88
C GLY A 110 -1.65 22.67 4.01
N ASP A 111 -1.19 21.99 2.97
CA ASP A 111 -2.03 21.10 2.17
C ASP A 111 -2.47 19.89 3.02
N ILE A 112 -3.72 19.46 2.83
CA ILE A 112 -4.27 18.29 3.53
C ILE A 112 -4.23 17.11 2.56
N PRO A 113 -3.41 16.07 2.82
CA PRO A 113 -3.35 14.89 1.96
C PRO A 113 -4.63 14.07 2.07
N SER A 114 -5.00 13.40 1.00
CA SER A 114 -5.97 12.33 0.99
C SER A 114 -5.28 10.97 0.91
N PHE A 115 -5.98 9.90 1.25
CA PHE A 115 -5.40 8.56 1.29
C PHE A 115 -6.27 7.56 0.55
N LYS A 116 -5.60 6.61 -0.15
CA LYS A 116 -6.26 5.49 -0.80
C LYS A 116 -5.68 4.18 -0.27
N TYR A 117 -6.58 3.22 -0.07
CA TYR A 117 -6.25 1.84 0.23
C TYR A 117 -6.24 1.03 -1.07
N TYR A 118 -5.17 0.33 -1.35
CA TYR A 118 -5.12 -0.65 -2.43
C TYR A 118 -5.23 -2.05 -1.87
N ARG A 119 -6.23 -2.78 -2.34
CA ARG A 119 -6.45 -4.17 -1.97
C ARG A 119 -5.82 -5.09 -3.02
N SER A 120 -4.73 -5.74 -2.66
CA SER A 120 -3.94 -6.58 -3.57
C SER A 120 -4.74 -7.73 -4.17
N PHE A 121 -5.58 -8.38 -3.36
CA PHE A 121 -6.41 -9.50 -3.79
C PHE A 121 -7.37 -9.16 -4.94
N THR A 122 -7.89 -7.94 -4.97
CA THR A 122 -8.84 -7.50 -6.02
C THR A 122 -8.23 -6.55 -7.05
N GLY A 123 -7.00 -6.07 -6.82
CA GLY A 123 -6.37 -5.05 -7.65
C GLY A 123 -7.10 -3.71 -7.65
N THR A 124 -7.81 -3.38 -6.56
CA THR A 124 -8.75 -2.26 -6.52
C THR A 124 -8.31 -1.21 -5.50
N TYR A 125 -8.46 0.07 -5.89
CA TYR A 125 -8.23 1.22 -5.02
C TYR A 125 -9.53 1.69 -4.39
N TYR A 126 -9.45 2.07 -3.12
CA TYR A 126 -10.56 2.59 -2.33
C TYR A 126 -10.12 3.86 -1.61
N ASP A 127 -10.94 4.91 -1.66
CA ASP A 127 -10.67 6.09 -0.84
C ASP A 127 -10.82 5.75 0.65
N ILE A 128 -9.86 6.17 1.48
CA ILE A 128 -9.99 6.12 2.94
C ILE A 128 -11.03 7.16 3.34
N ASN A 129 -12.05 6.75 4.08
CA ASN A 129 -13.18 7.59 4.46
C ASN A 129 -13.32 7.83 5.97
N GLU A 130 -12.48 7.19 6.78
CA GLU A 130 -12.39 7.41 8.21
C GLU A 130 -10.93 7.54 8.62
N ILE A 131 -10.54 8.69 9.09
CA ILE A 131 -9.20 9.00 9.60
C ILE A 131 -9.39 9.68 10.95
N SER A 132 -8.54 9.33 11.94
CA SER A 132 -8.65 9.87 13.29
C SER A 132 -8.51 11.39 13.35
N ASP A 133 -7.69 11.95 12.48
CA ASP A 133 -7.49 13.38 12.38
C ASP A 133 -7.16 13.80 10.93
N SER A 134 -7.45 15.04 10.60
CA SER A 134 -7.11 15.67 9.31
C SER A 134 -5.96 16.62 9.52
N ILE A 135 -4.74 16.14 9.30
CA ILE A 135 -3.52 16.87 9.61
C ILE A 135 -2.99 17.52 8.34
N ALA A 136 -2.71 18.83 8.42
CA ALA A 136 -2.05 19.55 7.35
C ALA A 136 -0.57 19.14 7.24
N TRP A 137 -0.12 18.92 6.00
CA TRP A 137 1.27 18.56 5.74
C TRP A 137 2.24 19.69 6.12
N ASN A 138 3.34 19.31 6.73
CA ASN A 138 4.42 20.19 7.14
C ASN A 138 5.75 19.54 6.78
N ALA A 139 6.61 20.22 6.06
CA ALA A 139 7.92 19.71 5.66
C ALA A 139 8.76 19.31 6.87
N GLN A 140 9.33 18.09 6.80
CA GLN A 140 10.08 17.47 7.90
C GLN A 140 9.22 17.18 9.15
N GLY A 141 7.87 17.23 9.00
CA GLY A 141 6.93 16.91 10.06
C GLY A 141 6.89 15.41 10.35
N THR A 142 6.50 15.11 11.58
CA THR A 142 6.19 13.76 12.03
C THR A 142 4.82 13.81 12.69
N GLU A 143 3.84 13.17 12.08
CA GLU A 143 2.44 13.22 12.52
C GLU A 143 2.00 11.83 12.95
N TYR A 144 1.10 11.77 13.94
CA TYR A 144 0.58 10.52 14.49
C TYR A 144 -0.92 10.46 14.27
N LEU A 145 -1.37 9.34 13.73
CA LEU A 145 -2.78 9.03 13.50
C LEU A 145 -3.14 7.76 14.26
N ASP A 146 -4.20 7.82 15.04
CA ASP A 146 -4.68 6.65 15.78
C ASP A 146 -5.20 5.58 14.82
N TYR A 147 -5.91 6.01 13.76
CA TYR A 147 -6.42 5.07 12.77
C TYR A 147 -6.64 5.67 11.37
N MET A 148 -6.57 4.79 10.39
CA MET A 148 -7.07 4.96 9.02
C MET A 148 -7.94 3.76 8.66
N ASN A 149 -9.19 4.00 8.31
CA ASN A 149 -10.12 2.93 7.99
C ASN A 149 -10.79 3.17 6.63
N LYS A 150 -10.95 2.11 5.86
CA LYS A 150 -11.89 2.05 4.75
C LYS A 150 -13.12 1.29 5.20
N GLN A 151 -14.23 2.00 5.34
CA GLN A 151 -15.54 1.40 5.51
C GLN A 151 -16.21 1.25 4.15
N ARG A 152 -16.58 0.03 3.77
CA ARG A 152 -17.33 -0.20 2.55
C ARG A 152 -18.77 0.27 2.71
N LEU A 153 -19.28 0.97 1.71
CA LEU A 153 -20.69 1.29 1.64
C LEU A 153 -21.52 -0.02 1.50
N GLU A 154 -22.77 0.01 1.96
CA GLU A 154 -23.65 -1.16 1.88
C GLU A 154 -23.80 -1.72 0.45
N ALA A 155 -23.82 -0.83 -0.55
CA ALA A 155 -23.85 -1.21 -1.96
C ALA A 155 -22.59 -1.96 -2.41
N GLU A 156 -21.40 -1.53 -1.95
CA GLU A 156 -20.13 -2.18 -2.25
C GLU A 156 -20.06 -3.58 -1.61
N ARG A 157 -20.52 -3.71 -0.36
CA ARG A 157 -20.60 -5.01 0.35
C ARG A 157 -21.53 -5.99 -0.36
N ASN A 158 -22.69 -5.52 -0.80
CA ASN A 158 -23.66 -6.35 -1.50
C ASN A 158 -23.12 -6.84 -2.85
N PHE A 159 -22.39 -5.99 -3.57
CA PHE A 159 -21.75 -6.38 -4.84
C PHE A 159 -20.66 -7.44 -4.62
N GLU A 160 -19.82 -7.27 -3.62
CA GLU A 160 -18.76 -8.24 -3.28
C GLU A 160 -19.36 -9.61 -2.91
N MET A 161 -20.40 -9.64 -2.07
CA MET A 161 -21.09 -10.88 -1.72
C MET A 161 -21.71 -11.57 -2.92
N PHE A 162 -22.30 -10.81 -3.84
CA PHE A 162 -22.86 -11.33 -5.09
C PHE A 162 -21.77 -11.93 -5.99
N TYR A 163 -20.64 -11.23 -6.12
CA TYR A 163 -19.51 -11.69 -6.92
C TYR A 163 -18.89 -12.97 -6.35
N GLN A 164 -18.68 -13.04 -5.04
CA GLN A 164 -18.16 -14.23 -4.37
C GLN A 164 -19.14 -15.42 -4.51
N SER A 165 -20.45 -15.20 -4.40
CA SER A 165 -21.45 -16.23 -4.64
C SER A 165 -21.37 -16.76 -6.08
N MET A 166 -21.23 -15.87 -7.07
CA MET A 166 -21.07 -16.29 -8.48
C MET A 166 -19.81 -17.14 -8.68
N LEU A 167 -18.68 -16.78 -8.08
CA LEU A 167 -17.43 -17.55 -8.22
C LEU A 167 -17.58 -18.98 -7.66
N LEU A 168 -18.27 -19.12 -6.53
CA LEU A 168 -18.56 -20.42 -5.91
C LEU A 168 -19.49 -21.27 -6.79
N ASP A 169 -20.54 -20.65 -7.36
CA ASP A 169 -21.52 -21.36 -8.20
C ASP A 169 -20.92 -21.86 -9.53
N PHE A 170 -19.91 -21.13 -10.06
CA PHE A 170 -19.21 -21.52 -11.28
C PHE A 170 -17.93 -22.33 -11.05
N GLY A 171 -17.57 -22.63 -9.81
CA GLY A 171 -16.44 -23.50 -9.46
C GLY A 171 -15.06 -22.91 -9.83
N TRP A 172 -14.91 -21.58 -9.74
CA TRP A 172 -13.67 -20.84 -10.05
C TRP A 172 -12.75 -20.67 -8.84
N ILE A 173 -13.17 -21.14 -7.66
CA ILE A 173 -12.38 -21.23 -6.41
C ILE A 173 -12.67 -22.57 -5.72
#